data_da2ebc3b4daa75e9ad637c63107d342a
#
_entry.id   da2ebc3b4daa75e9ad637c63107d342a
#
_cell.length_a   1.000
_cell.length_b   1.000
_cell.length_c   1.000
_cell.angle_alpha   90.00
_cell.angle_beta   90.00
_cell.angle_gamma   90.00
#
_symmetry.space_group_name_H-M   'P 1'
#
loop_
_entity.id
_entity.type
_entity.pdbx_description
1 polymer ?
#
loop_
_entity_poly.entity_id
_entity_poly.type
_entity_poly.pdbx_seq_one_letter_code
_entity_poly.pdbx_strand_id
1 'polypeptide(L)'
;MLRPVIFLLSLFALPNALAIAPGQASVSDSVLNTLARAPVGAQLDVKDFPAGPGLLAPISFRRIEVYAPDARIVVVDAAGEHEIPRSPRVHLLGYSKDGVTRVALSFDPDLVEPPYGAGSGSSGAFELRSERSGNAWQFTAISAEAALPPGIKLDYPANDDSPANPSAPFHSLDHLIPAEMAGGPLRFATVGVDTDVSFMTERFSGNTTQATAWIADLFAQMNVMYERDLDVRLLQGTTFLRPASDPYPNTNTPASEAMLIEFGNYWQANYSGGAGAVSRAFAMLLSGNASTGNSASGIAWVNSYCQISGSGGSYSTNQVFTNSAIAVSFSATLVGHEVGHNFGAAHTHCSKNYGRN
;
A
#
# COMPACT_ATOMS: atom_id res chain seq x y z
N MET A 1 2.71 12.57 29.93
CA MET A 1 3.77 12.39 28.92
C MET A 1 4.44 11.05 29.21
N LEU A 2 3.98 9.97 28.58
CA LEU A 2 4.66 8.66 28.65
C LEU A 2 5.75 8.64 27.58
N ARG A 3 7.00 8.47 28.00
CA ARG A 3 8.13 8.22 27.08
C ARG A 3 7.98 6.79 26.54
N PRO A 4 8.18 6.56 25.22
CA PRO A 4 8.24 5.20 24.70
C PRO A 4 9.47 4.50 25.27
N VAL A 5 9.25 3.33 25.89
CA VAL A 5 10.32 2.43 26.32
C VAL A 5 10.81 1.72 25.05
N ILE A 6 12.00 2.07 24.59
CA ILE A 6 12.69 1.40 23.49
C ILE A 6 13.25 0.10 24.03
N PHE A 7 12.66 -1.04 23.66
CA PHE A 7 13.25 -2.35 23.89
C PHE A 7 14.23 -2.64 22.75
N LEU A 8 15.53 -2.49 23.02
CA LEU A 8 16.58 -2.97 22.15
C LEU A 8 16.79 -4.47 22.43
N LEU A 9 16.31 -5.33 21.54
CA LEU A 9 16.66 -6.75 21.56
C LEU A 9 17.90 -6.97 20.68
N SER A 10 19.06 -7.07 21.30
CA SER A 10 20.29 -7.54 20.62
C SER A 10 20.28 -9.07 20.67
N LEU A 11 19.88 -9.72 19.58
CA LEU A 11 19.99 -11.18 19.46
C LEU A 11 21.34 -11.55 18.84
N PHE A 12 22.16 -12.24 19.60
CA PHE A 12 23.34 -12.93 19.09
C PHE A 12 22.90 -14.17 18.30
N ALA A 13 23.15 -14.16 16.99
CA ALA A 13 22.94 -15.33 16.13
C ALA A 13 24.03 -16.37 16.41
N LEU A 14 23.63 -17.58 16.82
CA LEU A 14 24.48 -18.76 16.83
C LEU A 14 24.63 -19.33 15.41
N PRO A 15 25.84 -19.74 14.99
CA PRO A 15 26.08 -20.16 13.61
C PRO A 15 25.71 -21.62 13.40
N ASN A 16 24.64 -21.89 12.65
CA ASN A 16 24.58 -23.08 11.81
C ASN A 16 24.74 -22.61 10.37
N ALA A 17 25.98 -22.62 9.89
CA ALA A 17 26.33 -22.15 8.56
C ALA A 17 25.89 -23.18 7.51
N LEU A 18 24.64 -23.13 7.08
CA LEU A 18 24.31 -23.47 5.71
C LEU A 18 24.93 -22.37 4.85
N ALA A 19 25.70 -22.75 3.82
CA ALA A 19 26.31 -21.79 2.91
C ALA A 19 25.18 -20.97 2.24
N ILE A 20 25.01 -19.72 2.69
CA ILE A 20 24.05 -18.77 2.12
C ILE A 20 24.62 -18.36 0.76
N ALA A 21 23.82 -18.46 -0.30
CA ALA A 21 24.23 -17.99 -1.62
C ALA A 21 24.43 -16.46 -1.59
N PRO A 22 25.32 -15.91 -2.43
CA PRO A 22 25.54 -14.48 -2.48
C PRO A 22 24.23 -13.71 -2.71
N GLY A 23 23.99 -12.66 -1.92
CA GLY A 23 22.78 -11.82 -2.01
C GLY A 23 21.53 -12.38 -1.31
N GLN A 24 21.68 -13.44 -0.50
CA GLN A 24 20.62 -14.01 0.33
C GLN A 24 20.80 -13.67 1.80
N ALA A 25 19.68 -13.55 2.51
CA ALA A 25 19.65 -13.43 3.97
C ALA A 25 18.78 -14.52 4.59
N SER A 26 19.17 -14.98 5.77
CA SER A 26 18.42 -15.98 6.54
C SER A 26 17.81 -15.34 7.78
N VAL A 27 16.48 -15.48 7.94
CA VAL A 27 15.76 -15.03 9.14
C VAL A 27 15.04 -16.22 9.76
N SER A 28 15.34 -16.53 11.02
CA SER A 28 14.74 -17.68 11.68
C SER A 28 13.26 -17.44 12.06
N ASP A 29 12.48 -18.52 12.13
CA ASP A 29 11.10 -18.47 12.63
C ASP A 29 11.01 -17.86 14.03
N SER A 30 11.99 -18.12 14.89
CA SER A 30 11.98 -17.56 16.24
C SER A 30 12.06 -16.03 16.23
N VAL A 31 12.79 -15.44 15.29
CA VAL A 31 12.88 -13.99 15.10
C VAL A 31 11.55 -13.44 14.59
N LEU A 32 10.97 -14.04 13.54
CA LEU A 32 9.69 -13.61 13.01
C LEU A 32 8.55 -13.77 14.03
N ASN A 33 8.52 -14.89 14.76
CA ASN A 33 7.56 -15.11 15.85
C ASN A 33 7.71 -14.09 17.00
N THR A 34 8.95 -13.67 17.30
CA THR A 34 9.20 -12.63 18.30
C THR A 34 8.63 -11.30 17.82
N LEU A 35 8.86 -10.95 16.55
CA LEU A 35 8.31 -9.73 15.93
C LEU A 35 6.79 -9.77 15.85
N ALA A 36 6.19 -10.92 15.55
CA ALA A 36 4.74 -11.08 15.51
C ALA A 36 4.07 -10.76 16.85
N ARG A 37 4.74 -11.01 17.96
CA ARG A 37 4.25 -10.77 19.33
C ARG A 37 4.71 -9.43 19.91
N ALA A 38 5.70 -8.80 19.29
CA ALA A 38 6.25 -7.54 19.76
C ALA A 38 5.21 -6.41 19.61
N PRO A 39 5.24 -5.35 20.42
CA PRO A 39 4.36 -4.20 20.23
C PRO A 39 4.65 -3.47 18.93
N VAL A 40 3.66 -2.74 18.43
CA VAL A 40 3.87 -1.79 17.33
C VAL A 40 4.97 -0.81 17.70
N GLY A 41 5.88 -0.53 16.78
CA GLY A 41 7.08 0.29 17.00
C GLY A 41 8.31 -0.52 17.46
N ALA A 42 8.17 -1.82 17.76
CA ALA A 42 9.32 -2.68 18.04
C ALA A 42 10.28 -2.70 16.84
N GLN A 43 11.58 -2.68 17.14
CA GLN A 43 12.63 -2.63 16.12
C GLN A 43 13.46 -3.92 16.12
N LEU A 44 13.94 -4.27 14.93
CA LEU A 44 14.89 -5.36 14.70
C LEU A 44 15.94 -4.92 13.69
N ASP A 45 17.21 -5.01 14.08
CA ASP A 45 18.32 -4.78 13.18
C ASP A 45 18.80 -6.10 12.57
N VAL A 46 18.79 -6.17 11.23
CA VAL A 46 19.35 -7.30 10.47
C VAL A 46 20.58 -6.81 9.72
N LYS A 47 21.75 -7.39 10.03
CA LYS A 47 23.03 -6.91 9.51
C LYS A 47 23.18 -7.04 8.01
N ASP A 48 22.74 -8.19 7.48
CA ASP A 48 22.87 -8.55 6.07
C ASP A 48 21.48 -8.93 5.56
N PHE A 49 20.71 -7.95 5.10
CA PHE A 49 19.38 -8.15 4.51
C PHE A 49 19.38 -7.72 3.04
N PRO A 50 18.59 -8.36 2.14
CA PRO A 50 18.52 -7.95 0.75
C PRO A 50 18.09 -6.49 0.60
N ALA A 51 18.95 -5.71 -0.04
CA ALA A 51 18.78 -4.27 -0.28
C ALA A 51 18.62 -3.95 -1.77
N GLY A 52 18.53 -4.98 -2.59
CA GLY A 52 18.43 -4.97 -4.04
C GLY A 52 19.00 -6.27 -4.61
N PRO A 53 18.82 -6.53 -5.92
CA PRO A 53 19.35 -7.73 -6.57
C PRO A 53 20.87 -7.90 -6.34
N GLY A 54 21.24 -8.99 -5.66
CA GLY A 54 22.64 -9.29 -5.32
C GLY A 54 23.27 -8.39 -4.26
N LEU A 55 22.52 -7.44 -3.68
CA LEU A 55 23.01 -6.51 -2.67
C LEU A 55 22.47 -6.86 -1.28
N LEU A 56 23.36 -6.84 -0.29
CA LEU A 56 23.00 -6.92 1.12
C LEU A 56 23.39 -5.62 1.83
N ALA A 57 22.57 -5.21 2.78
CA ALA A 57 22.86 -4.07 3.65
C ALA A 57 22.31 -4.30 5.06
N PRO A 58 22.81 -3.59 6.06
CA PRO A 58 22.16 -3.49 7.35
C PRO A 58 20.81 -2.80 7.20
N ILE A 59 19.71 -3.47 7.60
CA ILE A 59 18.36 -2.93 7.58
C ILE A 59 17.79 -2.94 9.00
N SER A 60 17.32 -1.78 9.44
CA SER A 60 16.56 -1.63 10.68
C SER A 60 15.09 -1.71 10.39
N PHE A 61 14.47 -2.81 10.77
CA PHE A 61 13.03 -3.02 10.65
C PHE A 61 12.29 -2.45 11.85
N ARG A 62 11.13 -1.85 11.60
CA ARG A 62 10.18 -1.42 12.61
C ARG A 62 8.82 -2.05 12.35
N ARG A 63 8.23 -2.68 13.38
CA ARG A 63 6.84 -3.15 13.28
C ARG A 63 5.90 -1.95 13.18
N ILE A 64 5.03 -1.99 12.19
CA ILE A 64 4.04 -0.94 11.96
C ILE A 64 2.61 -1.47 12.14
N GLU A 65 1.69 -0.56 12.41
CA GLU A 65 0.26 -0.77 12.28
C GLU A 65 -0.19 -0.13 10.96
N VAL A 66 -0.95 -0.89 10.18
CA VAL A 66 -1.52 -0.41 8.91
C VAL A 66 -2.98 0.00 9.07
N TYR A 67 -3.65 -0.41 10.14
CA TYR A 67 -5.04 -0.08 10.39
C TYR A 67 -5.18 1.18 11.24
N ALA A 68 -6.17 2.00 10.92
CA ALA A 68 -6.63 3.04 11.83
C ALA A 68 -7.23 2.39 13.10
N PRO A 69 -7.20 3.06 14.26
CA PRO A 69 -7.72 2.49 15.51
C PRO A 69 -9.18 2.03 15.40
N ASP A 70 -10.00 2.78 14.70
CA ASP A 70 -11.43 2.56 14.46
C ASP A 70 -11.73 1.85 13.13
N ALA A 71 -10.73 1.31 12.44
CA ALA A 71 -10.92 0.60 11.17
C ALA A 71 -11.83 -0.62 11.35
N ARG A 72 -12.73 -0.81 10.40
CA ARG A 72 -13.66 -1.95 10.33
C ARG A 72 -13.55 -2.59 8.96
N ILE A 73 -13.64 -3.92 8.91
CA ILE A 73 -13.75 -4.65 7.65
C ILE A 73 -15.20 -5.13 7.54
N VAL A 74 -15.93 -4.58 6.60
CA VAL A 74 -17.35 -4.80 6.42
C VAL A 74 -17.58 -5.55 5.10
N VAL A 75 -18.18 -6.72 5.16
CA VAL A 75 -18.65 -7.43 3.97
C VAL A 75 -20.09 -6.99 3.68
N VAL A 76 -20.32 -6.65 2.42
CA VAL A 76 -21.67 -6.26 1.92
C VAL A 76 -22.11 -7.31 0.93
N ASP A 77 -23.06 -8.13 1.33
CA ASP A 77 -23.60 -9.24 0.52
C ASP A 77 -25.13 -9.33 0.60
N ALA A 78 -25.71 -10.42 0.12
CA ALA A 78 -27.15 -10.63 0.14
C ALA A 78 -27.76 -10.69 1.55
N ALA A 79 -26.95 -10.97 2.58
CA ALA A 79 -27.38 -10.95 3.98
C ALA A 79 -27.33 -9.54 4.60
N GLY A 80 -26.80 -8.55 3.86
CA GLY A 80 -26.59 -7.19 4.31
C GLY A 80 -25.14 -6.93 4.72
N GLU A 81 -24.94 -5.89 5.52
CA GLU A 81 -23.61 -5.52 6.03
C GLU A 81 -23.28 -6.31 7.29
N HIS A 82 -22.11 -6.94 7.32
CA HIS A 82 -21.59 -7.58 8.52
C HIS A 82 -20.09 -7.42 8.63
N GLU A 83 -19.59 -7.31 9.86
CA GLU A 83 -18.17 -7.09 10.13
C GLU A 83 -17.41 -8.41 10.25
N ILE A 84 -16.24 -8.46 9.66
CA ILE A 84 -15.30 -9.58 9.79
C ILE A 84 -13.98 -9.11 10.45
N PRO A 85 -13.16 -10.02 11.00
CA PRO A 85 -11.87 -9.65 11.58
C PRO A 85 -10.92 -9.00 10.57
N ARG A 86 -10.09 -8.07 11.06
CA ARG A 86 -8.93 -7.55 10.33
C ARG A 86 -7.95 -8.68 10.03
N SER A 87 -7.12 -8.51 8.99
CA SER A 87 -6.03 -9.44 8.74
C SER A 87 -5.06 -9.50 9.93
N PRO A 88 -4.65 -10.70 10.38
CA PRO A 88 -3.66 -10.87 11.44
C PRO A 88 -2.23 -10.61 10.97
N ARG A 89 -2.00 -10.32 9.70
CA ARG A 89 -0.67 -10.14 9.11
C ARG A 89 0.16 -9.10 9.86
N VAL A 90 1.43 -9.40 9.97
CA VAL A 90 2.42 -8.53 10.59
C VAL A 90 3.16 -7.77 9.49
N HIS A 91 3.25 -6.45 9.68
CA HIS A 91 3.90 -5.57 8.71
C HIS A 91 5.09 -4.88 9.35
N LEU A 92 6.20 -4.89 8.63
CA LEU A 92 7.43 -4.22 9.01
C LEU A 92 7.84 -3.24 7.90
N LEU A 93 8.32 -2.07 8.30
CA LEU A 93 9.08 -1.18 7.42
C LEU A 93 10.54 -1.20 7.83
N GLY A 94 11.42 -1.46 6.86
CA GLY A 94 12.86 -1.52 7.03
C GLY A 94 13.56 -0.36 6.32
N TYR A 95 14.64 0.12 6.93
CA TYR A 95 15.42 1.23 6.42
C TYR A 95 16.90 0.92 6.54
N SER A 96 17.69 1.18 5.49
CA SER A 96 19.13 1.24 5.60
C SER A 96 19.56 2.50 6.37
N LYS A 97 20.74 2.46 6.98
CA LYS A 97 21.25 3.58 7.79
C LYS A 97 21.38 4.91 7.01
N ASP A 98 21.68 4.82 5.72
CA ASP A 98 21.77 5.97 4.82
C ASP A 98 20.40 6.41 4.26
N GLY A 99 19.33 5.69 4.59
CA GLY A 99 17.97 5.96 4.11
C GLY A 99 17.70 5.66 2.63
N VAL A 100 18.70 5.15 1.90
CA VAL A 100 18.60 4.86 0.46
C VAL A 100 17.73 3.65 0.22
N THR A 101 17.92 2.57 1.00
CA THR A 101 17.09 1.36 0.88
C THR A 101 15.94 1.41 1.84
N ARG A 102 14.75 1.12 1.31
CA ARG A 102 13.50 0.99 2.08
C ARG A 102 12.76 -0.25 1.65
N VAL A 103 12.21 -0.96 2.62
CA VAL A 103 11.61 -2.27 2.42
C VAL A 103 10.32 -2.38 3.24
N ALA A 104 9.23 -2.84 2.64
CA ALA A 104 8.10 -3.39 3.38
C ALA A 104 8.22 -4.91 3.39
N LEU A 105 8.01 -5.52 4.54
CA LEU A 105 7.96 -6.96 4.73
C LEU A 105 6.68 -7.33 5.44
N SER A 106 5.96 -8.31 4.90
CA SER A 106 4.70 -8.83 5.43
C SER A 106 4.78 -10.33 5.64
N PHE A 107 4.20 -10.83 6.72
CA PHE A 107 4.12 -12.26 7.00
C PHE A 107 2.95 -12.60 7.93
N ASP A 108 2.47 -13.84 7.84
CA ASP A 108 1.46 -14.35 8.76
C ASP A 108 2.09 -14.79 10.08
N PRO A 109 1.44 -14.55 11.22
CA PRO A 109 1.98 -14.91 12.54
C PRO A 109 2.31 -16.39 12.71
N ASP A 110 1.62 -17.27 12.00
CA ASP A 110 1.82 -18.71 12.02
C ASP A 110 2.91 -19.21 11.03
N LEU A 111 3.39 -18.31 10.16
CA LEU A 111 4.43 -18.57 9.16
C LEU A 111 4.12 -19.76 8.24
N VAL A 112 2.85 -20.03 7.95
CA VAL A 112 2.44 -21.07 7.00
C VAL A 112 2.74 -20.61 5.58
N GLU A 113 2.37 -19.38 5.24
CA GLU A 113 2.69 -18.78 3.96
C GLU A 113 4.07 -18.14 3.95
N PRO A 114 4.77 -18.12 2.79
CA PRO A 114 6.03 -17.43 2.68
C PRO A 114 5.93 -15.96 3.02
N PRO A 115 6.78 -15.42 3.92
CA PRO A 115 6.93 -13.98 4.05
C PRO A 115 7.28 -13.35 2.71
N TYR A 116 6.73 -12.21 2.40
CA TYR A 116 7.05 -11.49 1.18
C TYR A 116 7.17 -9.99 1.41
N GLY A 117 7.71 -9.29 0.45
CA GLY A 117 7.82 -7.86 0.54
C GLY A 117 8.35 -7.25 -0.74
N ALA A 118 8.44 -5.94 -0.73
CA ALA A 118 9.10 -5.22 -1.81
C ALA A 118 9.81 -3.99 -1.24
N GLY A 119 10.69 -3.42 -2.04
CA GLY A 119 11.44 -2.27 -1.61
C GLY A 119 12.02 -1.47 -2.77
N SER A 120 12.73 -0.43 -2.42
CA SER A 120 13.52 0.37 -3.34
C SER A 120 14.88 0.66 -2.76
N GLY A 121 15.89 0.72 -3.60
CA GLY A 121 17.28 1.00 -3.21
C GLY A 121 18.06 1.66 -4.36
N SER A 122 19.37 1.68 -4.25
CA SER A 122 20.24 2.25 -5.27
C SER A 122 20.12 1.57 -6.64
N SER A 123 19.69 0.30 -6.69
CA SER A 123 19.45 -0.47 -7.92
C SER A 123 18.02 -0.36 -8.44
N GLY A 124 17.17 0.52 -7.89
CA GLY A 124 15.76 0.66 -8.24
C GLY A 124 14.82 -0.18 -7.36
N ALA A 125 13.59 -0.40 -7.85
CA ALA A 125 12.58 -1.20 -7.18
C ALA A 125 12.90 -2.70 -7.25
N PHE A 126 12.60 -3.43 -6.17
CA PHE A 126 12.81 -4.87 -6.09
C PHE A 126 11.71 -5.56 -5.28
N GLU A 127 11.51 -6.86 -5.58
CA GLU A 127 10.66 -7.76 -4.84
C GLU A 127 11.51 -8.66 -3.94
N LEU A 128 11.00 -8.96 -2.75
CA LEU A 128 11.57 -9.97 -1.86
C LEU A 128 10.85 -11.30 -2.07
N ARG A 129 11.58 -12.30 -2.46
CA ARG A 129 11.13 -13.69 -2.42
C ARG A 129 11.71 -14.37 -1.19
N SER A 130 10.92 -15.22 -0.56
CA SER A 130 11.38 -16.04 0.54
C SER A 130 11.14 -17.53 0.26
N GLU A 131 12.09 -18.37 0.66
CA GLU A 131 12.00 -19.81 0.53
C GLU A 131 12.28 -20.45 1.89
N ARG A 132 11.56 -21.53 2.20
CA ARG A 132 11.71 -22.25 3.46
C ARG A 132 13.01 -23.04 3.48
N SER A 133 13.80 -22.88 4.53
CA SER A 133 15.03 -23.64 4.78
C SER A 133 15.09 -24.07 6.25
N GLY A 134 14.60 -25.26 6.53
CA GLY A 134 14.49 -25.76 7.90
C GLY A 134 13.53 -24.89 8.75
N ASN A 135 14.06 -24.30 9.81
CA ASN A 135 13.34 -23.38 10.72
C ASN A 135 13.66 -21.91 10.45
N ALA A 136 13.99 -21.58 9.20
CA ALA A 136 14.29 -20.23 8.76
C ALA A 136 13.73 -19.98 7.36
N TRP A 137 13.64 -18.69 7.01
CA TRP A 137 13.31 -18.21 5.68
C TRP A 137 14.54 -17.57 5.04
N GLN A 138 14.83 -17.99 3.81
CA GLN A 138 15.88 -17.40 2.98
C GLN A 138 15.26 -16.31 2.11
N PHE A 139 15.69 -15.07 2.29
CA PHE A 139 15.21 -13.93 1.52
C PHE A 139 16.18 -13.61 0.40
N THR A 140 15.64 -13.34 -0.78
CA THR A 140 16.38 -12.90 -1.98
C THR A 140 15.67 -11.71 -2.59
N ALA A 141 16.40 -10.66 -2.94
CA ALA A 141 15.85 -9.57 -3.73
C ALA A 141 16.03 -9.85 -5.23
N ILE A 142 14.97 -9.64 -5.99
CA ILE A 142 14.98 -9.67 -7.46
C ILE A 142 14.44 -8.34 -7.98
N SER A 143 14.89 -7.89 -9.17
CA SER A 143 14.34 -6.66 -9.74
C SER A 143 12.81 -6.79 -9.94
N ALA A 144 12.09 -5.69 -9.85
CA ALA A 144 10.64 -5.70 -10.05
C ALA A 144 10.27 -6.32 -11.42
N GLU A 145 11.04 -6.03 -12.47
CA GLU A 145 10.84 -6.62 -13.78
C GLU A 145 11.02 -8.16 -13.79
N ALA A 146 12.08 -8.67 -13.12
CA ALA A 146 12.33 -10.10 -13.02
C ALA A 146 11.33 -10.82 -12.09
N ALA A 147 10.58 -10.09 -11.28
CA ALA A 147 9.53 -10.63 -10.43
C ALA A 147 8.26 -11.01 -11.20
N LEU A 148 8.08 -10.42 -12.38
CA LEU A 148 6.93 -10.75 -13.23
C LEU A 148 7.05 -12.18 -13.75
N PRO A 149 5.95 -12.94 -13.78
CA PRO A 149 5.95 -14.25 -14.41
C PRO A 149 6.34 -14.17 -15.89
N PRO A 150 7.00 -15.21 -16.45
CA PRO A 150 7.41 -15.21 -17.82
C PRO A 150 6.25 -14.92 -18.79
N GLY A 151 6.45 -13.99 -19.72
CA GLY A 151 5.45 -13.61 -20.72
C GLY A 151 4.40 -12.59 -20.26
N ILE A 152 4.35 -12.25 -18.98
CA ILE A 152 3.48 -11.16 -18.50
C ILE A 152 4.14 -9.83 -18.81
N LYS A 153 3.37 -8.95 -19.46
CA LYS A 153 3.66 -7.52 -19.59
C LYS A 153 2.59 -6.74 -18.88
N LEU A 154 3.02 -5.82 -18.04
CA LEU A 154 2.10 -4.89 -17.41
C LEU A 154 1.66 -3.83 -18.42
N ASP A 155 0.39 -3.50 -18.36
CA ASP A 155 -0.22 -2.46 -19.16
C ASP A 155 -0.78 -1.37 -18.25
N TYR A 156 -0.30 -0.15 -18.45
CA TYR A 156 -0.80 1.05 -17.80
C TYR A 156 -1.37 1.96 -18.88
N PRO A 157 -2.67 1.82 -19.20
CA PRO A 157 -3.31 2.66 -20.21
C PRO A 157 -3.12 4.13 -19.88
N ALA A 158 -2.59 4.89 -20.83
CA ALA A 158 -2.20 6.29 -20.65
C ALA A 158 -3.41 7.24 -20.70
N ASN A 159 -4.28 7.16 -19.73
CA ASN A 159 -5.41 8.09 -19.59
C ASN A 159 -5.52 8.64 -18.16
N ASP A 160 -4.38 8.85 -17.53
CA ASP A 160 -4.34 9.50 -16.25
C ASP A 160 -4.43 11.03 -16.42
N ASP A 161 -5.56 11.49 -16.91
CA ASP A 161 -5.94 12.90 -16.94
C ASP A 161 -6.65 13.23 -15.61
N SER A 162 -5.98 12.98 -14.48
CA SER A 162 -6.52 13.30 -13.15
C SER A 162 -7.03 14.73 -13.09
N PRO A 163 -8.34 14.94 -12.90
CA PRO A 163 -8.93 16.26 -13.05
C PRO A 163 -8.57 17.16 -11.87
N ALA A 164 -8.37 18.44 -12.17
CA ALA A 164 -8.23 19.45 -11.14
C ALA A 164 -9.50 19.50 -10.30
N ASN A 165 -9.34 19.53 -8.96
CA ASN A 165 -10.46 19.67 -8.06
C ASN A 165 -11.16 21.03 -8.28
N PRO A 166 -12.42 21.07 -8.73
CA PRO A 166 -13.12 22.34 -9.01
C PRO A 166 -13.40 23.15 -7.73
N SER A 167 -13.34 22.52 -6.57
CA SER A 167 -13.57 23.15 -5.27
C SER A 167 -12.28 23.48 -4.52
N ALA A 168 -11.12 23.11 -5.05
CA ALA A 168 -9.85 23.42 -4.39
C ALA A 168 -9.62 24.94 -4.44
N PRO A 169 -9.33 25.59 -3.31
CA PRO A 169 -8.81 26.93 -3.36
C PRO A 169 -7.53 26.92 -4.20
N PHE A 170 -7.42 27.86 -5.11
CA PHE A 170 -6.24 28.04 -5.95
C PHE A 170 -5.07 28.43 -5.02
N HIS A 171 -4.39 27.44 -4.48
CA HIS A 171 -3.14 27.67 -3.80
C HIS A 171 -2.08 27.80 -4.91
N SER A 172 -1.56 29.01 -5.08
CA SER A 172 -0.39 29.21 -5.91
C SER A 172 0.70 28.24 -5.42
N LEU A 173 1.43 27.63 -6.33
CA LEU A 173 2.56 26.72 -6.04
C LEU A 173 3.72 27.43 -5.29
N ASP A 174 3.54 28.70 -4.95
CA ASP A 174 4.50 29.53 -4.19
C ASP A 174 4.70 29.06 -2.74
N HIS A 175 3.90 28.11 -2.27
CA HIS A 175 4.08 27.41 -1.01
C HIS A 175 4.56 25.97 -1.23
N LEU A 176 5.46 25.75 -2.18
CA LEU A 176 6.30 24.55 -2.14
C LEU A 176 6.99 24.55 -0.77
N ILE A 177 6.56 23.62 0.08
CA ILE A 177 7.16 23.39 1.38
C ILE A 177 8.65 23.16 1.13
N PRO A 178 9.55 23.98 1.69
CA PRO A 178 10.98 23.78 1.49
C PRO A 178 11.37 22.36 1.85
N ALA A 179 12.36 21.80 1.16
CA ALA A 179 12.92 20.47 1.42
C ALA A 179 13.42 20.26 2.87
N GLU A 180 13.41 21.29 3.70
CA GLU A 180 13.74 21.28 5.13
C GLU A 180 12.70 20.59 6.02
N MET A 181 11.56 20.13 5.49
CA MET A 181 10.57 19.37 6.27
C MET A 181 10.82 17.86 6.32
N ALA A 182 11.89 17.36 5.74
CA ALA A 182 12.36 16.00 5.97
C ALA A 182 12.88 15.88 7.41
N GLY A 183 12.06 15.31 8.31
CA GLY A 183 12.40 15.13 9.73
C GLY A 183 11.37 15.65 10.71
N GLY A 184 10.17 16.02 10.25
CA GLY A 184 9.02 16.31 11.10
C GLY A 184 8.47 15.04 11.78
N PRO A 185 7.58 15.19 12.79
CA PRO A 185 6.91 14.03 13.38
C PRO A 185 6.06 13.34 12.31
N LEU A 186 6.15 12.00 12.25
CA LEU A 186 5.32 11.16 11.39
C LEU A 186 3.84 11.52 11.58
N ARG A 187 3.16 11.84 10.49
CA ARG A 187 1.72 12.15 10.44
C ARG A 187 0.95 10.94 9.97
N PHE A 188 -0.36 10.93 10.24
CA PHE A 188 -1.23 9.82 9.86
C PHE A 188 -2.41 10.34 9.06
N ALA A 189 -2.74 9.63 7.98
CA ALA A 189 -3.91 9.90 7.16
C ALA A 189 -4.74 8.61 7.02
N THR A 190 -5.98 8.64 7.50
CA THR A 190 -6.89 7.49 7.38
C THR A 190 -7.54 7.48 6.00
N VAL A 191 -7.53 6.33 5.35
CA VAL A 191 -8.11 6.10 4.02
C VAL A 191 -9.26 5.11 4.15
N GLY A 192 -10.48 5.52 3.82
CA GLY A 192 -11.61 4.62 3.63
C GLY A 192 -11.43 3.82 2.34
N VAL A 193 -11.82 2.55 2.34
CA VAL A 193 -11.66 1.67 1.18
C VAL A 193 -13.02 1.10 0.80
N ASP A 194 -13.30 1.07 -0.48
CA ASP A 194 -14.42 0.32 -1.04
C ASP A 194 -13.93 -0.58 -2.17
N THR A 195 -14.66 -1.63 -2.47
CA THR A 195 -14.35 -2.53 -3.57
C THR A 195 -15.55 -2.66 -4.49
N ASP A 196 -15.32 -2.97 -5.75
CA ASP A 196 -16.38 -3.46 -6.63
C ASP A 196 -16.42 -5.00 -6.65
N VAL A 197 -17.46 -5.55 -7.28
CA VAL A 197 -17.60 -7.01 -7.43
C VAL A 197 -16.45 -7.58 -8.25
N SER A 198 -16.02 -6.90 -9.31
CA SER A 198 -14.91 -7.35 -10.16
C SER A 198 -13.60 -7.51 -9.38
N PHE A 199 -13.27 -6.58 -8.49
CA PHE A 199 -12.10 -6.73 -7.62
C PHE A 199 -12.18 -8.01 -6.78
N MET A 200 -13.34 -8.26 -6.18
CA MET A 200 -13.54 -9.42 -5.32
C MET A 200 -13.56 -10.73 -6.10
N THR A 201 -14.18 -10.77 -7.28
CA THR A 201 -14.34 -12.00 -8.07
C THR A 201 -13.11 -12.32 -8.91
N GLU A 202 -12.59 -11.35 -9.67
CA GLU A 202 -11.50 -11.58 -10.63
C GLU A 202 -10.16 -11.87 -9.94
N ARG A 203 -9.90 -11.21 -8.80
CA ARG A 203 -8.63 -11.40 -8.09
C ARG A 203 -8.72 -12.46 -7.00
N PHE A 204 -9.82 -12.55 -6.27
CA PHE A 204 -9.92 -13.37 -5.05
C PHE A 204 -11.00 -14.46 -5.12
N SER A 205 -11.71 -14.61 -6.24
CA SER A 205 -12.83 -15.56 -6.36
C SER A 205 -13.83 -15.42 -5.22
N GLY A 206 -14.09 -14.18 -4.78
CA GLY A 206 -14.98 -13.84 -3.67
C GLY A 206 -14.42 -14.07 -2.27
N ASN A 207 -13.14 -14.46 -2.13
CA ASN A 207 -12.53 -14.75 -0.82
C ASN A 207 -12.20 -13.46 -0.05
N THR A 208 -13.05 -13.14 0.93
CA THR A 208 -12.92 -11.92 1.75
C THR A 208 -11.69 -11.92 2.65
N THR A 209 -11.23 -13.07 3.13
CA THR A 209 -10.01 -13.18 3.97
C THR A 209 -8.77 -12.83 3.16
N GLN A 210 -8.64 -13.37 1.94
CA GLN A 210 -7.52 -13.03 1.05
C GLN A 210 -7.56 -11.56 0.62
N ALA A 211 -8.75 -11.03 0.30
CA ALA A 211 -8.89 -9.62 -0.04
C ALA A 211 -8.48 -8.70 1.11
N THR A 212 -8.91 -9.03 2.35
CA THR A 212 -8.53 -8.26 3.55
C THR A 212 -7.01 -8.26 3.77
N ALA A 213 -6.36 -9.42 3.63
CA ALA A 213 -4.91 -9.54 3.77
C ALA A 213 -4.17 -8.74 2.68
N TRP A 214 -4.62 -8.85 1.42
CA TRP A 214 -4.02 -8.14 0.29
C TRP A 214 -4.14 -6.60 0.44
N ILE A 215 -5.28 -6.10 0.92
CA ILE A 215 -5.46 -4.67 1.16
C ILE A 215 -4.53 -4.19 2.27
N ALA A 216 -4.37 -4.95 3.35
CA ALA A 216 -3.42 -4.60 4.42
C ALA A 216 -1.97 -4.53 3.90
N ASP A 217 -1.58 -5.47 3.04
CA ASP A 217 -0.28 -5.47 2.38
C ASP A 217 -0.11 -4.31 1.40
N LEU A 218 -1.17 -3.92 0.69
CA LEU A 218 -1.19 -2.73 -0.18
C LEU A 218 -0.81 -1.47 0.62
N PHE A 219 -1.41 -1.28 1.80
CA PHE A 219 -1.08 -0.17 2.68
C PHE A 219 0.37 -0.22 3.18
N ALA A 220 0.87 -1.39 3.55
CA ALA A 220 2.26 -1.55 3.96
C ALA A 220 3.23 -1.15 2.84
N GLN A 221 2.94 -1.55 1.60
CA GLN A 221 3.77 -1.20 0.44
C GLN A 221 3.69 0.30 0.09
N MET A 222 2.49 0.90 0.09
CA MET A 222 2.35 2.35 -0.12
C MET A 222 3.15 3.17 0.91
N ASN A 223 3.17 2.72 2.15
CA ASN A 223 3.86 3.42 3.24
C ASN A 223 5.39 3.46 3.08
N VAL A 224 6.00 2.59 2.25
CA VAL A 224 7.41 2.71 1.86
C VAL A 224 7.67 4.07 1.20
N MET A 225 6.77 4.49 0.31
CA MET A 225 6.87 5.76 -0.43
C MET A 225 6.41 6.94 0.44
N TYR A 226 5.25 6.83 1.07
CA TYR A 226 4.63 7.93 1.80
C TYR A 226 5.42 8.36 3.03
N GLU A 227 6.01 7.43 3.79
CA GLU A 227 6.88 7.78 4.90
C GLU A 227 8.22 8.35 4.42
N ARG A 228 8.70 7.94 3.23
CA ARG A 228 9.94 8.47 2.66
C ARG A 228 9.79 9.92 2.19
N ASP A 229 8.72 10.18 1.45
CA ASP A 229 8.63 11.39 0.64
C ASP A 229 7.81 12.49 1.34
N LEU A 230 6.93 12.11 2.25
CA LEU A 230 5.95 13.03 2.85
C LEU A 230 5.94 13.03 4.38
N ASP A 231 6.70 12.15 5.05
CA ASP A 231 6.58 11.87 6.49
C ASP A 231 5.13 11.57 6.91
N VAL A 232 4.37 10.88 6.03
CA VAL A 232 2.99 10.48 6.24
C VAL A 232 2.88 8.97 6.22
N ARG A 233 2.12 8.39 7.15
CA ARG A 233 1.66 7.02 7.10
C ARG A 233 0.18 6.99 6.74
N LEU A 234 -0.15 6.27 5.68
CA LEU A 234 -1.51 5.95 5.34
C LEU A 234 -2.01 4.83 6.25
N LEU A 235 -3.16 5.02 6.86
CA LEU A 235 -3.83 3.99 7.66
C LEU A 235 -5.09 3.52 6.94
N GLN A 236 -5.23 2.21 6.81
CA GLN A 236 -6.47 1.59 6.33
C GLN A 236 -7.58 1.86 7.33
N GLY A 237 -8.60 2.57 6.91
CA GLY A 237 -9.82 2.85 7.67
C GLY A 237 -10.88 1.78 7.45
N THR A 238 -12.16 2.18 7.58
CA THR A 238 -13.27 1.29 7.26
C THR A 238 -13.19 0.84 5.82
N THR A 239 -13.28 -0.46 5.62
CA THR A 239 -13.13 -1.12 4.32
C THR A 239 -14.40 -1.91 4.02
N PHE A 240 -15.03 -1.64 2.87
CA PHE A 240 -16.20 -2.36 2.38
C PHE A 240 -15.77 -3.35 1.30
N LEU A 241 -15.99 -4.64 1.56
CA LEU A 241 -15.79 -5.74 0.61
C LEU A 241 -17.12 -6.13 0.00
N ARG A 242 -17.25 -6.09 -1.33
CA ARG A 242 -18.51 -6.33 -2.06
C ARG A 242 -18.40 -7.55 -2.97
N PRO A 243 -18.52 -8.76 -2.43
CA PRO A 243 -18.33 -9.98 -3.23
C PRO A 243 -19.53 -10.34 -4.13
N ALA A 244 -20.70 -9.75 -3.92
CA ALA A 244 -21.94 -10.17 -4.58
C ALA A 244 -22.61 -9.06 -5.40
N SER A 245 -22.55 -7.81 -4.94
CA SER A 245 -23.11 -6.65 -5.62
C SER A 245 -22.43 -5.38 -5.15
N ASP A 246 -22.29 -4.40 -6.02
CA ASP A 246 -21.78 -3.08 -5.70
C ASP A 246 -22.66 -1.98 -6.28
N PRO A 247 -22.53 -0.73 -5.83
CA PRO A 247 -23.30 0.41 -6.31
C PRO A 247 -22.64 1.13 -7.49
N TYR A 248 -21.66 0.53 -8.16
CA TYR A 248 -20.80 1.15 -9.17
C TYR A 248 -21.07 0.58 -10.57
N PRO A 249 -22.16 1.02 -11.27
CA PRO A 249 -22.50 0.52 -12.59
C PRO A 249 -21.52 0.93 -13.69
N ASN A 250 -20.66 1.94 -13.46
CA ASN A 250 -19.70 2.38 -14.45
C ASN A 250 -18.46 1.48 -14.44
N THR A 251 -18.27 0.74 -15.51
CA THR A 251 -17.16 -0.21 -15.70
C THR A 251 -16.17 0.24 -16.80
N ASN A 252 -16.05 1.56 -17.02
CA ASN A 252 -15.14 2.09 -18.04
C ASN A 252 -13.69 1.64 -17.79
N THR A 253 -13.00 1.30 -18.87
CA THR A 253 -11.56 1.02 -18.88
C THR A 253 -10.89 1.83 -19.98
N PRO A 254 -9.83 2.58 -19.70
CA PRO A 254 -9.27 2.85 -18.36
C PRO A 254 -10.22 3.61 -17.44
N ALA A 255 -9.84 3.72 -16.16
CA ALA A 255 -10.59 4.49 -15.14
C ALA A 255 -10.90 5.91 -15.65
N SER A 256 -12.09 6.40 -15.36
CA SER A 256 -12.60 7.64 -15.94
C SER A 256 -13.14 8.60 -14.87
N GLU A 257 -13.22 9.88 -15.23
CA GLU A 257 -13.84 10.90 -14.36
C GLU A 257 -15.29 10.54 -13.98
N ALA A 258 -16.03 9.87 -14.88
CA ALA A 258 -17.39 9.42 -14.60
C ALA A 258 -17.43 8.39 -13.45
N MET A 259 -16.48 7.44 -13.39
CA MET A 259 -16.34 6.50 -12.28
C MET A 259 -15.96 7.23 -11.00
N LEU A 260 -15.05 8.20 -11.08
CA LEU A 260 -14.61 8.98 -9.93
C LEU A 260 -15.76 9.81 -9.32
N ILE A 261 -16.58 10.44 -10.17
CA ILE A 261 -17.80 11.18 -9.75
C ILE A 261 -18.83 10.22 -9.14
N GLU A 262 -19.06 9.07 -9.75
CA GLU A 262 -19.98 8.06 -9.24
C GLU A 262 -19.57 7.59 -7.83
N PHE A 263 -18.32 7.20 -7.68
CA PHE A 263 -17.75 6.79 -6.40
C PHE A 263 -17.88 7.89 -5.34
N GLY A 264 -17.46 9.11 -5.68
CA GLY A 264 -17.52 10.25 -4.77
C GLY A 264 -18.95 10.58 -4.33
N ASN A 265 -19.91 10.58 -5.25
CA ASN A 265 -21.33 10.84 -4.95
C ASN A 265 -21.91 9.75 -4.03
N TYR A 266 -21.59 8.48 -4.28
CA TYR A 266 -22.02 7.39 -3.43
C TYR A 266 -21.47 7.54 -2.00
N TRP A 267 -20.17 7.81 -1.87
CA TRP A 267 -19.52 7.98 -0.57
C TRP A 267 -19.99 9.23 0.16
N GLN A 268 -20.25 10.32 -0.54
CA GLN A 268 -20.82 11.53 0.05
C GLN A 268 -22.22 11.25 0.62
N ALA A 269 -23.05 10.56 -0.12
CA ALA A 269 -24.43 10.28 0.28
C ALA A 269 -24.53 9.31 1.47
N ASN A 270 -23.64 8.29 1.53
CA ASN A 270 -23.79 7.18 2.47
C ASN A 270 -22.82 7.25 3.67
N TYR A 271 -21.63 7.85 3.51
CA TYR A 271 -20.55 7.73 4.49
C TYR A 271 -19.96 9.08 4.96
N SER A 272 -20.58 10.21 4.62
CA SER A 272 -20.07 11.54 5.01
C SER A 272 -20.83 12.20 6.15
N GLY A 273 -21.89 11.55 6.65
CA GLY A 273 -22.68 12.09 7.76
C GLY A 273 -23.59 11.04 8.39
N GLY A 274 -24.21 11.39 9.52
CA GLY A 274 -25.15 10.51 10.24
C GLY A 274 -24.49 9.30 10.88
N ALA A 275 -25.29 8.27 11.15
CA ALA A 275 -24.85 7.05 11.84
C ALA A 275 -23.90 6.17 10.99
N GLY A 276 -23.90 6.33 9.66
CA GLY A 276 -23.02 5.62 8.75
C GLY A 276 -21.70 6.36 8.45
N ALA A 277 -21.44 7.50 9.09
CA ALA A 277 -20.24 8.29 8.80
C ALA A 277 -18.95 7.50 9.00
N VAL A 278 -18.06 7.58 8.02
CA VAL A 278 -16.73 7.00 8.04
C VAL A 278 -15.70 8.12 8.19
N SER A 279 -14.93 8.08 9.28
CA SER A 279 -13.84 9.01 9.52
C SER A 279 -12.70 8.73 8.55
N ARG A 280 -12.32 9.73 7.75
CA ARG A 280 -11.29 9.58 6.72
C ARG A 280 -10.70 10.92 6.27
N ALA A 281 -9.47 10.88 5.81
CA ALA A 281 -8.85 11.94 5.02
C ALA A 281 -9.16 11.75 3.51
N PHE A 282 -9.19 10.50 3.07
CA PHE A 282 -9.46 10.07 1.69
C PHE A 282 -10.38 8.86 1.67
N ALA A 283 -11.00 8.60 0.51
CA ALA A 283 -11.59 7.30 0.20
C ALA A 283 -11.12 6.83 -1.17
N MET A 284 -10.88 5.53 -1.31
CA MET A 284 -10.45 4.92 -2.55
C MET A 284 -11.35 3.74 -2.93
N LEU A 285 -11.68 3.64 -4.21
CA LEU A 285 -12.28 2.45 -4.81
C LEU A 285 -11.15 1.57 -5.35
N LEU A 286 -11.15 0.30 -4.98
CA LEU A 286 -10.37 -0.75 -5.60
C LEU A 286 -11.26 -1.52 -6.56
N SER A 287 -10.97 -1.44 -7.84
CA SER A 287 -11.78 -2.01 -8.92
C SER A 287 -11.03 -3.10 -9.66
N GLY A 288 -11.73 -4.16 -10.02
CA GLY A 288 -11.23 -5.22 -10.91
C GLY A 288 -11.56 -4.98 -12.37
N ASN A 289 -12.25 -3.90 -12.73
CA ASN A 289 -12.68 -3.57 -14.08
C ASN A 289 -11.54 -3.04 -14.96
N ALA A 290 -10.43 -3.78 -15.03
CA ALA A 290 -9.33 -3.48 -15.93
C ALA A 290 -9.54 -4.17 -17.30
N SER A 291 -8.90 -3.67 -18.36
CA SER A 291 -9.03 -4.23 -19.72
C SER A 291 -8.58 -5.69 -19.80
N THR A 292 -7.60 -6.05 -18.99
CA THR A 292 -7.12 -7.43 -18.77
C THR A 292 -6.61 -7.58 -17.35
N GLY A 293 -6.41 -8.80 -16.86
CA GLY A 293 -5.80 -9.05 -15.54
C GLY A 293 -4.39 -8.48 -15.37
N ASN A 294 -3.71 -8.10 -16.47
CA ASN A 294 -2.38 -7.50 -16.48
C ASN A 294 -2.41 -5.98 -16.68
N SER A 295 -3.58 -5.37 -16.75
CA SER A 295 -3.76 -3.92 -16.92
C SER A 295 -4.14 -3.29 -15.59
N ALA A 296 -3.73 -2.05 -15.39
CA ALA A 296 -4.09 -1.23 -14.24
C ALA A 296 -4.17 0.24 -14.65
N SER A 297 -5.13 0.97 -14.12
CA SER A 297 -5.29 2.41 -14.34
C SER A 297 -5.95 3.05 -13.14
N GLY A 298 -5.76 4.35 -12.95
CA GLY A 298 -6.38 5.07 -11.87
C GLY A 298 -6.77 6.49 -12.29
N ILE A 299 -7.52 7.13 -11.41
CA ILE A 299 -7.90 8.53 -11.54
C ILE A 299 -8.26 9.08 -10.14
N ALA A 300 -7.84 10.29 -9.86
CA ALA A 300 -8.13 10.96 -8.59
C ALA A 300 -8.35 12.46 -8.77
N TRP A 301 -9.04 13.09 -7.83
CA TRP A 301 -9.09 14.55 -7.78
C TRP A 301 -7.77 15.11 -7.25
N VAL A 302 -7.19 16.04 -7.98
CA VAL A 302 -5.94 16.70 -7.56
C VAL A 302 -6.23 17.72 -6.46
N ASN A 303 -5.40 17.73 -5.41
CA ASN A 303 -5.48 18.68 -4.29
C ASN A 303 -6.85 18.70 -3.58
N SER A 304 -7.31 17.52 -3.17
CA SER A 304 -8.63 17.34 -2.57
C SER A 304 -8.59 16.88 -1.10
N TYR A 305 -7.48 17.05 -0.41
CA TYR A 305 -7.26 16.57 0.95
C TYR A 305 -8.39 16.97 1.92
N CYS A 306 -8.94 15.99 2.64
CA CYS A 306 -10.03 16.16 3.62
C CYS A 306 -11.32 16.80 3.09
N GLN A 307 -11.60 16.70 1.80
CA GLN A 307 -12.83 17.22 1.20
C GLN A 307 -13.87 16.09 1.04
N ILE A 308 -15.11 16.38 1.39
CA ILE A 308 -16.22 15.38 1.37
C ILE A 308 -17.20 15.60 0.21
N SER A 309 -16.96 16.56 -0.68
CA SER A 309 -17.78 16.80 -1.87
C SER A 309 -17.79 15.55 -2.76
N GLY A 310 -18.90 15.17 -3.38
CA GLY A 310 -18.96 14.05 -4.30
C GLY A 310 -18.08 14.29 -5.54
N SER A 311 -18.22 15.44 -6.19
CA SER A 311 -17.33 15.91 -7.25
C SER A 311 -16.24 16.80 -6.66
N GLY A 312 -14.97 16.49 -6.92
CA GLY A 312 -13.82 17.22 -6.39
C GLY A 312 -13.46 16.91 -4.95
N GLY A 313 -14.06 15.88 -4.34
CA GLY A 313 -13.71 15.43 -2.99
C GLY A 313 -12.43 14.59 -2.93
N SER A 314 -12.08 14.14 -1.73
CA SER A 314 -10.89 13.29 -1.46
C SER A 314 -11.11 11.87 -1.92
N TYR A 315 -11.25 11.65 -3.22
CA TYR A 315 -11.56 10.35 -3.81
C TYR A 315 -10.57 9.95 -4.89
N SER A 316 -10.32 8.64 -4.98
CA SER A 316 -9.63 8.00 -6.10
C SER A 316 -10.33 6.72 -6.52
N THR A 317 -10.27 6.39 -7.80
CA THR A 317 -10.72 5.12 -8.36
C THR A 317 -9.53 4.41 -8.98
N ASN A 318 -9.30 3.16 -8.56
CA ASN A 318 -8.08 2.42 -8.87
C ASN A 318 -8.44 1.06 -9.44
N GLN A 319 -8.28 0.89 -10.74
CA GLN A 319 -8.35 -0.41 -11.42
C GLN A 319 -7.03 -1.13 -11.23
N VAL A 320 -7.02 -2.15 -10.38
CA VAL A 320 -5.81 -2.86 -10.01
C VAL A 320 -5.59 -4.11 -10.86
N PHE A 321 -4.36 -4.63 -10.86
CA PHE A 321 -4.06 -5.91 -11.50
C PHE A 321 -4.86 -7.03 -10.85
N THR A 322 -5.69 -7.73 -11.62
CA THR A 322 -6.49 -8.87 -11.14
C THR A 322 -5.78 -10.20 -11.30
N ASN A 323 -4.75 -10.29 -12.16
CA ASN A 323 -3.89 -11.46 -12.23
C ASN A 323 -3.17 -11.69 -10.89
N SER A 324 -3.53 -12.78 -10.18
CA SER A 324 -3.00 -13.10 -8.85
C SER A 324 -1.48 -13.35 -8.80
N ALA A 325 -0.87 -13.65 -9.95
CA ALA A 325 0.59 -13.82 -10.06
C ALA A 325 1.37 -12.47 -10.04
N ILE A 326 0.68 -11.34 -10.18
CA ILE A 326 1.29 -10.01 -10.07
C ILE A 326 1.29 -9.59 -8.59
N ALA A 327 2.47 -9.26 -8.07
CA ALA A 327 2.65 -8.88 -6.67
C ALA A 327 1.86 -7.59 -6.33
N VAL A 328 1.46 -7.46 -5.06
CA VAL A 328 0.70 -6.30 -4.57
C VAL A 328 1.44 -4.98 -4.72
N SER A 329 2.77 -4.99 -4.68
CA SER A 329 3.64 -3.83 -4.84
C SER A 329 3.41 -3.07 -6.15
N PHE A 330 3.09 -3.77 -7.25
CA PHE A 330 2.75 -3.13 -8.53
C PHE A 330 1.44 -2.34 -8.43
N SER A 331 0.42 -2.91 -7.78
CA SER A 331 -0.83 -2.17 -7.51
C SER A 331 -0.60 -1.05 -6.50
N ALA A 332 0.29 -1.23 -5.51
CA ALA A 332 0.61 -0.20 -4.53
C ALA A 332 1.27 1.03 -5.16
N THR A 333 2.03 0.85 -6.22
CA THR A 333 2.62 1.97 -6.98
C THR A 333 1.53 2.80 -7.65
N LEU A 334 0.56 2.14 -8.31
CA LEU A 334 -0.57 2.83 -8.94
C LEU A 334 -1.47 3.52 -7.89
N VAL A 335 -1.95 2.77 -6.91
CA VAL A 335 -2.87 3.30 -5.88
C VAL A 335 -2.20 4.42 -5.09
N GLY A 336 -0.91 4.27 -4.78
CA GLY A 336 -0.11 5.32 -4.14
C GLY A 336 0.02 6.57 -5.01
N HIS A 337 0.11 6.43 -6.33
CA HIS A 337 0.13 7.55 -7.26
C HIS A 337 -1.21 8.32 -7.23
N GLU A 338 -2.35 7.63 -7.31
CA GLU A 338 -3.67 8.26 -7.28
C GLU A 338 -3.95 8.98 -5.94
N VAL A 339 -3.61 8.34 -4.82
CA VAL A 339 -3.72 9.01 -3.50
C VAL A 339 -2.77 10.21 -3.44
N GLY A 340 -1.62 10.17 -4.12
CA GLY A 340 -0.71 11.31 -4.25
C GLY A 340 -1.36 12.52 -4.92
N HIS A 341 -2.22 12.32 -5.93
CA HIS A 341 -3.01 13.41 -6.52
C HIS A 341 -3.93 14.06 -5.49
N ASN A 342 -4.59 13.28 -4.64
CA ASN A 342 -5.40 13.85 -3.57
C ASN A 342 -4.58 14.72 -2.61
N PHE A 343 -3.29 14.41 -2.39
CA PHE A 343 -2.34 15.25 -1.63
C PHE A 343 -1.88 16.49 -2.41
N GLY A 344 -2.19 16.61 -3.69
CA GLY A 344 -1.83 17.75 -4.53
C GLY A 344 -0.66 17.52 -5.48
N ALA A 345 -0.13 16.29 -5.56
CA ALA A 345 0.90 15.97 -6.54
C ALA A 345 0.33 16.03 -7.97
N ALA A 346 0.95 16.81 -8.84
CA ALA A 346 0.63 16.85 -10.26
C ALA A 346 1.60 15.97 -11.06
N HIS A 347 1.19 15.56 -12.28
CA HIS A 347 2.11 14.84 -13.19
C HIS A 347 3.30 15.71 -13.58
N THR A 348 4.52 15.21 -13.39
CA THR A 348 5.75 15.95 -13.71
C THR A 348 6.05 16.01 -15.19
N HIS A 349 5.58 15.04 -15.98
CA HIS A 349 5.84 14.93 -17.43
C HIS A 349 4.69 15.42 -18.33
N CYS A 350 3.51 15.68 -17.75
CA CYS A 350 2.37 16.24 -18.48
C CYS A 350 2.34 17.77 -18.51
N SER A 351 3.22 18.43 -17.76
CA SER A 351 3.24 19.89 -17.67
C SER A 351 3.92 20.51 -18.89
N LYS A 352 3.15 20.72 -19.96
CA LYS A 352 3.56 21.70 -21.00
C LYS A 352 3.81 23.11 -20.42
N ASN A 353 3.47 23.34 -19.16
CA ASN A 353 3.52 24.66 -18.50
C ASN A 353 4.52 24.75 -17.34
N TYR A 354 5.12 23.66 -16.88
CA TYR A 354 6.20 23.74 -15.89
C TYR A 354 7.51 23.83 -16.66
N GLY A 355 8.01 25.06 -16.70
CA GLY A 355 9.13 25.53 -17.46
C GLY A 355 10.19 24.48 -17.79
N ARG A 356 10.39 24.29 -19.05
CA ARG A 356 11.70 23.91 -19.55
C ARG A 356 12.63 25.06 -19.17
N ASN A 357 13.47 24.86 -18.20
CA ASN A 357 14.74 25.54 -18.07
C ASN A 357 15.83 24.52 -18.19
#